data_c8384a94b311226deeb2cdb4c6859d78
#
_entry.id   c8384a94b311226deeb2cdb4c6859d78
#
_cell.length_a   1.000
_cell.length_b   1.000
_cell.length_c   1.000
_cell.angle_alpha   90.00
_cell.angle_beta   90.00
_cell.angle_gamma   90.00
#
_symmetry.space_group_name_H-M   'P 1'
#
loop_
_entity.id
_entity.type
_entity.pdbx_description
1 polymer ?
#
loop_
_entity_poly.entity_id
_entity_poly.type
_entity_poly.pdbx_seq_one_letter_code
_entity_poly.pdbx_strand_id
1 'polypeptide(L)'
;MNYEEILQTVRGFCAREKLLDGKKHLALAVSGGADSMALLRVLLELRETFGYPLTACHVNHGLRGETADRDEAFVRAECARLGVPLTVFRPADVGMTVPPHAGEDWARRLRYACFAQLLAGGIDCIATAHTATDQAETLLFRLARGTGLHGAGGIRPRRPGYCRPLLGLTRVETEALCAAFGQGWVTDETNESDAYARNRLRHGAVPALRSVNDAAEENLARFCEKAARADAYFARQAEQLLSIARLDAAQTARKAPKAKAAWRLEPLQDTDPIILEAALHSLVAPVRDAEEKYIRLLAELVERGSGAVQLTDTV
;
A
#
# COMPACT_ATOMS: atom_id res chain seq x y z
N MET A 1 -14.90 1.44 -21.83
CA MET A 1 -13.98 0.30 -22.06
C MET A 1 -14.80 -0.96 -21.98
N ASN A 2 -14.65 -1.89 -22.93
CA ASN A 2 -15.34 -3.17 -22.82
C ASN A 2 -14.60 -4.11 -21.85
N TYR A 3 -15.24 -5.21 -21.48
CA TYR A 3 -14.72 -6.20 -20.55
C TYR A 3 -13.32 -6.73 -20.93
N GLU A 4 -13.11 -7.07 -22.20
CA GLU A 4 -11.84 -7.62 -22.68
C GLU A 4 -10.71 -6.58 -22.61
N GLU A 5 -11.00 -5.33 -22.93
CA GLU A 5 -10.05 -4.22 -22.83
C GLU A 5 -9.59 -4.01 -21.38
N ILE A 6 -10.53 -4.08 -20.42
CA ILE A 6 -10.21 -3.97 -19.00
C ILE A 6 -9.32 -5.13 -18.54
N LEU A 7 -9.65 -6.37 -18.93
CA LEU A 7 -8.82 -7.54 -18.62
C LEU A 7 -7.40 -7.43 -19.21
N GLN A 8 -7.29 -6.98 -20.47
CA GLN A 8 -5.98 -6.75 -21.10
C GLN A 8 -5.17 -5.66 -20.37
N THR A 9 -5.82 -4.59 -19.92
CA THR A 9 -5.21 -3.56 -19.13
C THR A 9 -4.63 -4.12 -17.83
N VAL A 10 -5.41 -4.92 -17.09
CA VAL A 10 -4.94 -5.57 -15.85
C VAL A 10 -3.82 -6.57 -16.14
N ARG A 11 -3.96 -7.40 -17.18
CA ARG A 11 -2.92 -8.35 -17.59
C ARG A 11 -1.60 -7.64 -17.89
N GLY A 12 -1.65 -6.58 -18.70
CA GLY A 12 -0.48 -5.77 -19.05
C GLY A 12 0.15 -5.10 -17.83
N PHE A 13 -0.67 -4.59 -16.90
CA PHE A 13 -0.21 -4.03 -15.64
C PHE A 13 0.49 -5.09 -14.76
N CYS A 14 -0.13 -6.25 -14.57
CA CYS A 14 0.44 -7.34 -13.79
C CYS A 14 1.78 -7.84 -14.36
N ALA A 15 1.88 -7.96 -15.69
CA ALA A 15 3.12 -8.36 -16.35
C ALA A 15 4.22 -7.31 -16.20
N ARG A 16 3.91 -6.01 -16.46
CA ARG A 16 4.84 -4.90 -16.33
C ARG A 16 5.41 -4.77 -14.91
N GLU A 17 4.55 -4.89 -13.91
CA GLU A 17 4.93 -4.77 -12.50
C GLU A 17 5.39 -6.10 -11.88
N LYS A 18 5.37 -7.20 -12.64
CA LYS A 18 5.73 -8.57 -12.20
C LYS A 18 4.97 -8.97 -10.93
N LEU A 19 3.66 -8.74 -10.91
CA LEU A 19 2.85 -8.93 -9.71
C LEU A 19 2.55 -10.41 -9.44
N LEU A 20 2.33 -11.17 -10.49
CA LEU A 20 1.82 -12.56 -10.44
C LEU A 20 2.86 -13.59 -10.89
N ASP A 21 3.96 -13.14 -11.51
CA ASP A 21 4.99 -14.03 -12.07
C ASP A 21 5.61 -14.92 -11.01
N GLY A 22 5.72 -16.22 -11.32
CA GLY A 22 6.41 -17.22 -10.48
C GLY A 22 5.77 -17.43 -9.10
N LYS A 23 4.51 -17.04 -8.89
CA LYS A 23 3.81 -17.30 -7.63
C LYS A 23 3.45 -18.76 -7.53
N LYS A 24 3.85 -19.39 -6.42
CA LYS A 24 3.50 -20.79 -6.11
C LYS A 24 2.13 -20.91 -5.48
N HIS A 25 1.70 -19.86 -4.73
CA HIS A 25 0.38 -19.80 -4.12
C HIS A 25 -0.02 -18.34 -3.86
N LEU A 26 -1.12 -17.92 -4.46
CA LEU A 26 -1.69 -16.59 -4.33
C LEU A 26 -2.96 -16.64 -3.45
N ALA A 27 -3.04 -15.81 -2.42
CA ALA A 27 -4.27 -15.55 -1.71
C ALA A 27 -4.85 -14.19 -2.14
N LEU A 28 -6.17 -14.08 -2.23
CA LEU A 28 -6.82 -12.80 -2.42
C LEU A 28 -7.67 -12.42 -1.21
N ALA A 29 -7.62 -11.14 -0.82
CA ALA A 29 -8.44 -10.60 0.24
C ALA A 29 -9.82 -10.22 -0.32
N VAL A 30 -10.87 -10.89 0.14
CA VAL A 30 -12.26 -10.68 -0.30
C VAL A 30 -13.06 -10.07 0.84
N SER A 31 -13.55 -8.84 0.66
CA SER A 31 -14.47 -8.18 1.60
C SER A 31 -15.94 -8.40 1.25
N GLY A 32 -16.24 -8.78 0.02
CA GLY A 32 -17.59 -8.85 -0.55
C GLY A 32 -17.98 -7.62 -1.38
N GLY A 33 -17.29 -6.50 -1.21
CA GLY A 33 -17.52 -5.27 -1.99
C GLY A 33 -17.05 -5.39 -3.45
N ALA A 34 -17.55 -4.50 -4.33
CA ALA A 34 -17.35 -4.53 -5.78
C ALA A 34 -15.88 -4.74 -6.19
N ASP A 35 -14.94 -3.93 -5.65
CA ASP A 35 -13.53 -4.02 -6.01
C ASP A 35 -12.94 -5.40 -5.67
N SER A 36 -13.31 -5.99 -4.52
CA SER A 36 -12.81 -7.29 -4.10
C SER A 36 -13.42 -8.44 -4.92
N MET A 37 -14.68 -8.31 -5.34
CA MET A 37 -15.35 -9.28 -6.21
C MET A 37 -14.83 -9.18 -7.64
N ALA A 38 -14.57 -7.98 -8.15
CA ALA A 38 -13.88 -7.76 -9.41
C ALA A 38 -12.48 -8.40 -9.41
N LEU A 39 -11.70 -8.21 -8.31
CA LEU A 39 -10.40 -8.85 -8.17
C LEU A 39 -10.50 -10.38 -8.22
N LEU A 40 -11.48 -10.97 -7.54
CA LEU A 40 -11.71 -12.41 -7.55
C LEU A 40 -11.93 -12.92 -8.99
N ARG A 41 -12.80 -12.25 -9.76
CA ARG A 41 -13.08 -12.63 -11.15
C ARG A 41 -11.85 -12.49 -12.04
N VAL A 42 -11.18 -11.33 -11.96
CA VAL A 42 -9.96 -11.07 -12.74
C VAL A 42 -8.88 -12.09 -12.45
N LEU A 43 -8.62 -12.42 -11.18
CA LEU A 43 -7.59 -13.40 -10.84
C LEU A 43 -7.93 -14.83 -11.30
N LEU A 44 -9.21 -15.18 -11.36
CA LEU A 44 -9.63 -16.45 -11.95
C LEU A 44 -9.32 -16.50 -13.44
N GLU A 45 -9.62 -15.44 -14.20
CA GLU A 45 -9.30 -15.34 -15.64
C GLU A 45 -7.78 -15.35 -15.89
N LEU A 46 -7.01 -14.65 -15.06
CA LEU A 46 -5.56 -14.58 -15.21
C LEU A 46 -4.82 -15.82 -14.73
N ARG A 47 -5.48 -16.71 -13.97
CA ARG A 47 -4.86 -17.91 -13.40
C ARG A 47 -4.21 -18.80 -14.46
N GLU A 48 -4.84 -18.98 -15.60
CA GLU A 48 -4.31 -19.79 -16.69
C GLU A 48 -3.07 -19.16 -17.33
N THR A 49 -3.03 -17.83 -17.41
CA THR A 49 -1.90 -17.10 -18.00
C THR A 49 -0.65 -17.13 -17.11
N PHE A 50 -0.82 -16.99 -15.79
CA PHE A 50 0.30 -16.85 -14.84
C PHE A 50 0.58 -18.11 -14.02
N GLY A 51 -0.28 -19.12 -14.08
CA GLY A 51 -0.03 -20.47 -13.54
C GLY A 51 0.07 -20.56 -12.02
N TYR A 52 -0.80 -19.84 -11.26
CA TYR A 52 -0.80 -19.87 -9.80
C TYR A 52 -2.03 -20.60 -9.21
N PRO A 53 -1.90 -21.38 -8.14
CA PRO A 53 -3.01 -21.75 -7.28
C PRO A 53 -3.59 -20.51 -6.59
N LEU A 54 -4.92 -20.41 -6.52
CA LEU A 54 -5.63 -19.28 -5.94
C LEU A 54 -6.47 -19.74 -4.75
N THR A 55 -6.37 -19.03 -3.64
CA THR A 55 -7.26 -19.14 -2.48
C THR A 55 -7.82 -17.76 -2.11
N ALA A 56 -9.00 -17.73 -1.47
CA ALA A 56 -9.60 -16.51 -0.96
C ALA A 56 -9.42 -16.42 0.56
N CYS A 57 -9.35 -15.20 1.07
CA CYS A 57 -9.32 -14.89 2.49
C CYS A 57 -10.35 -13.81 2.79
N HIS A 58 -11.26 -14.09 3.71
CA HIS A 58 -12.21 -13.12 4.26
C HIS A 58 -11.91 -12.88 5.74
N VAL A 59 -12.00 -11.62 6.19
CA VAL A 59 -11.81 -11.27 7.60
C VAL A 59 -13.11 -10.67 8.12
N ASN A 60 -13.85 -11.45 8.91
CA ASN A 60 -15.00 -10.98 9.66
C ASN A 60 -14.51 -10.33 10.97
N HIS A 61 -14.49 -9.01 11.01
CA HIS A 61 -14.02 -8.26 12.17
C HIS A 61 -15.06 -8.15 13.31
N GLY A 62 -16.31 -8.59 13.08
CA GLY A 62 -17.37 -8.60 14.10
C GLY A 62 -17.90 -7.23 14.54
N LEU A 63 -17.45 -6.11 13.92
CA LEU A 63 -17.81 -4.75 14.33
C LEU A 63 -19.24 -4.36 13.96
N ARG A 64 -19.86 -5.06 13.00
CA ARG A 64 -21.16 -4.74 12.43
C ARG A 64 -22.22 -5.81 12.73
N GLY A 65 -21.96 -6.73 13.66
CA GLY A 65 -22.89 -7.78 14.04
C GLY A 65 -23.43 -8.55 12.82
N GLU A 66 -24.76 -8.65 12.71
CA GLU A 66 -25.47 -9.42 11.66
C GLU A 66 -25.07 -9.00 10.23
N THR A 67 -24.74 -7.71 9.99
CA THR A 67 -24.29 -7.25 8.67
C THR A 67 -22.96 -7.88 8.28
N ALA A 68 -22.02 -8.03 9.24
CA ALA A 68 -20.75 -8.69 8.98
C ALA A 68 -20.93 -10.19 8.69
N ASP A 69 -21.89 -10.85 9.37
CA ASP A 69 -22.20 -12.26 9.15
C ASP A 69 -22.90 -12.48 7.80
N ARG A 70 -23.78 -11.56 7.38
CA ARG A 70 -24.37 -11.52 6.04
C ARG A 70 -23.30 -11.42 4.95
N ASP A 71 -22.35 -10.50 5.12
CA ASP A 71 -21.25 -10.28 4.16
C ASP A 71 -20.34 -11.53 4.09
N GLU A 72 -20.06 -12.18 5.23
CA GLU A 72 -19.33 -13.45 5.27
C GLU A 72 -20.11 -14.56 4.53
N ALA A 73 -21.41 -14.68 4.76
CA ALA A 73 -22.25 -15.67 4.09
C ALA A 73 -22.26 -15.48 2.56
N PHE A 74 -22.35 -14.23 2.10
CA PHE A 74 -22.25 -13.90 0.68
C PHE A 74 -20.89 -14.32 0.10
N VAL A 75 -19.79 -13.97 0.75
CA VAL A 75 -18.43 -14.34 0.27
C VAL A 75 -18.25 -15.86 0.23
N ARG A 76 -18.78 -16.60 1.23
CA ARG A 76 -18.75 -18.08 1.23
C ARG A 76 -19.49 -18.67 0.05
N ALA A 77 -20.70 -18.17 -0.21
CA ALA A 77 -21.53 -18.64 -1.34
C ALA A 77 -20.84 -18.39 -2.69
N GLU A 78 -20.28 -17.19 -2.89
CA GLU A 78 -19.60 -16.82 -4.13
C GLU A 78 -18.29 -17.61 -4.33
N CYS A 79 -17.46 -17.77 -3.30
CA CYS A 79 -16.26 -18.59 -3.41
C CYS A 79 -16.60 -20.06 -3.71
N ALA A 80 -17.63 -20.62 -3.09
CA ALA A 80 -18.10 -21.98 -3.37
C ALA A 80 -18.61 -22.11 -4.82
N ARG A 81 -19.42 -21.16 -5.30
CA ARG A 81 -19.91 -21.11 -6.67
C ARG A 81 -18.80 -21.06 -7.72
N LEU A 82 -17.70 -20.36 -7.40
CA LEU A 82 -16.55 -20.18 -8.29
C LEU A 82 -15.45 -21.24 -8.10
N GLY A 83 -15.63 -22.18 -7.19
CA GLY A 83 -14.66 -23.24 -6.91
C GLY A 83 -13.35 -22.71 -6.31
N VAL A 84 -13.38 -21.61 -5.55
CA VAL A 84 -12.22 -21.01 -4.92
C VAL A 84 -12.19 -21.38 -3.43
N PRO A 85 -11.15 -22.08 -2.93
CA PRO A 85 -11.01 -22.34 -1.51
C PRO A 85 -11.00 -21.05 -0.70
N LEU A 86 -11.77 -20.99 0.40
CA LEU A 86 -11.91 -19.81 1.24
C LEU A 86 -11.46 -20.09 2.67
N THR A 87 -10.59 -19.25 3.19
CA THR A 87 -10.29 -19.16 4.63
C THR A 87 -10.99 -17.93 5.20
N VAL A 88 -11.77 -18.11 6.26
CA VAL A 88 -12.40 -17.00 6.99
C VAL A 88 -11.70 -16.84 8.31
N PHE A 89 -11.31 -15.63 8.64
CA PHE A 89 -10.69 -15.25 9.90
C PHE A 89 -11.64 -14.39 10.75
N ARG A 90 -11.56 -14.62 12.05
CA ARG A 90 -12.16 -13.81 13.10
C ARG A 90 -11.09 -13.33 14.09
N PRO A 91 -11.35 -12.35 14.95
CA PRO A 91 -10.35 -11.83 15.90
C PRO A 91 -9.65 -12.92 16.72
N ALA A 92 -10.39 -13.90 17.20
CA ALA A 92 -9.88 -15.00 18.02
C ALA A 92 -8.83 -15.86 17.30
N ASP A 93 -8.93 -16.01 15.97
CA ASP A 93 -8.02 -16.85 15.17
C ASP A 93 -6.59 -16.32 15.14
N VAL A 94 -6.41 -15.03 15.45
CA VAL A 94 -5.11 -14.35 15.52
C VAL A 94 -4.81 -13.81 16.93
N GLY A 95 -5.51 -14.31 17.95
CA GLY A 95 -5.30 -13.93 19.35
C GLY A 95 -5.71 -12.48 19.67
N MET A 96 -6.58 -11.87 18.86
CA MET A 96 -7.09 -10.51 19.09
C MET A 96 -8.49 -10.52 19.67
N THR A 97 -8.79 -9.53 20.51
CA THR A 97 -10.13 -9.26 21.04
C THR A 97 -10.64 -7.93 20.49
N VAL A 98 -11.97 -7.83 20.33
CA VAL A 98 -12.61 -6.59 19.86
C VAL A 98 -12.69 -5.62 21.05
N PRO A 99 -12.00 -4.47 21.03
CA PRO A 99 -12.10 -3.48 22.10
C PRO A 99 -13.43 -2.70 22.00
N PRO A 100 -13.89 -2.08 23.11
CA PRO A 100 -15.18 -1.38 23.15
C PRO A 100 -15.36 -0.26 22.11
N HIS A 101 -14.26 0.33 21.65
CA HIS A 101 -14.23 1.43 20.66
C HIS A 101 -13.41 1.05 19.43
N ALA A 102 -13.54 -0.20 18.97
CA ALA A 102 -12.87 -0.67 17.78
C ALA A 102 -13.36 0.12 16.55
N GLY A 103 -12.43 0.74 15.84
CA GLY A 103 -12.66 1.49 14.60
C GLY A 103 -11.86 0.91 13.44
N GLU A 104 -11.77 1.69 12.36
CA GLU A 104 -11.09 1.29 11.11
C GLU A 104 -9.62 0.87 11.35
N ASP A 105 -8.88 1.59 12.19
CA ASP A 105 -7.48 1.26 12.48
C ASP A 105 -7.33 -0.10 13.16
N TRP A 106 -8.26 -0.45 14.06
CA TRP A 106 -8.26 -1.77 14.68
C TRP A 106 -8.61 -2.86 13.65
N ALA A 107 -9.66 -2.66 12.85
CA ALA A 107 -10.04 -3.59 11.78
C ALA A 107 -8.89 -3.77 10.76
N ARG A 108 -8.16 -2.69 10.45
CA ARG A 108 -6.97 -2.76 9.62
C ARG A 108 -5.86 -3.60 10.28
N ARG A 109 -5.56 -3.42 11.57
CA ARG A 109 -4.56 -4.23 12.30
C ARG A 109 -4.94 -5.70 12.31
N LEU A 110 -6.21 -6.02 12.58
CA LEU A 110 -6.74 -7.39 12.52
C LEU A 110 -6.49 -8.00 11.13
N ARG A 111 -6.87 -7.30 10.07
CA ARG A 111 -6.69 -7.76 8.69
C ARG A 111 -5.23 -8.10 8.40
N TYR A 112 -4.30 -7.24 8.80
CA TYR A 112 -2.88 -7.52 8.58
C TYR A 112 -2.32 -8.63 9.46
N ALA A 113 -2.86 -8.87 10.67
CA ALA A 113 -2.50 -10.02 11.48
C ALA A 113 -2.95 -11.35 10.81
N CYS A 114 -4.17 -11.39 10.27
CA CYS A 114 -4.66 -12.53 9.50
C CYS A 114 -3.80 -12.78 8.25
N PHE A 115 -3.43 -11.72 7.53
CA PHE A 115 -2.56 -11.83 6.37
C PHE A 115 -1.16 -12.32 6.72
N ALA A 116 -0.59 -11.89 7.85
CA ALA A 116 0.70 -12.37 8.33
C ALA A 116 0.66 -13.88 8.64
N GLN A 117 -0.45 -14.37 9.21
CA GLN A 117 -0.65 -15.80 9.46
C GLN A 117 -0.70 -16.62 8.15
N LEU A 118 -1.39 -16.12 7.12
CA LEU A 118 -1.41 -16.74 5.79
C LEU A 118 -0.02 -16.81 5.16
N LEU A 119 0.73 -15.70 5.21
CA LEU A 119 2.10 -15.65 4.68
C LEU A 119 3.02 -16.61 5.42
N ALA A 120 2.91 -16.72 6.75
CA ALA A 120 3.66 -17.68 7.56
C ALA A 120 3.25 -19.15 7.24
N GLY A 121 2.00 -19.35 6.80
CA GLY A 121 1.45 -20.64 6.39
C GLY A 121 1.82 -21.08 4.96
N GLY A 122 2.68 -20.33 4.25
CA GLY A 122 3.18 -20.71 2.92
C GLY A 122 2.47 -20.04 1.73
N ILE A 123 1.65 -19.01 1.97
CA ILE A 123 1.15 -18.12 0.91
C ILE A 123 2.29 -17.20 0.48
N ASP A 124 2.60 -17.14 -0.82
CA ASP A 124 3.68 -16.27 -1.33
C ASP A 124 3.26 -14.80 -1.40
N CYS A 125 1.99 -14.56 -1.72
CA CYS A 125 1.51 -13.21 -1.96
C CYS A 125 0.01 -13.09 -1.68
N ILE A 126 -0.39 -11.96 -1.11
CA ILE A 126 -1.78 -11.60 -0.90
C ILE A 126 -2.14 -10.47 -1.86
N ALA A 127 -3.09 -10.75 -2.74
CA ALA A 127 -3.67 -9.76 -3.64
C ALA A 127 -4.74 -8.95 -2.90
N THR A 128 -4.68 -7.63 -3.01
CA THR A 128 -5.66 -6.71 -2.44
C THR A 128 -6.26 -5.81 -3.52
N ALA A 129 -7.54 -5.49 -3.40
CA ALA A 129 -8.35 -4.83 -4.41
C ALA A 129 -8.25 -3.29 -4.37
N HIS A 130 -7.04 -2.76 -4.20
CA HIS A 130 -6.84 -1.31 -4.31
C HIS A 130 -6.91 -0.87 -5.78
N THR A 131 -7.54 0.27 -6.01
CA THR A 131 -7.86 0.83 -7.33
C THR A 131 -7.15 2.16 -7.58
N ALA A 132 -7.29 2.73 -8.78
CA ALA A 132 -6.85 4.09 -9.10
C ALA A 132 -7.62 5.14 -8.29
N THR A 133 -8.87 4.87 -7.94
CA THR A 133 -9.67 5.70 -7.01
C THR A 133 -8.99 5.76 -5.63
N ASP A 134 -8.55 4.63 -5.08
CA ASP A 134 -7.79 4.60 -3.82
C ASP A 134 -6.45 5.33 -3.92
N GLN A 135 -5.79 5.29 -5.10
CA GLN A 135 -4.59 6.07 -5.36
C GLN A 135 -4.86 7.56 -5.26
N ALA A 136 -5.93 8.04 -5.94
CA ALA A 136 -6.34 9.44 -5.93
C ALA A 136 -6.66 9.90 -4.50
N GLU A 137 -7.48 9.16 -3.76
CA GLU A 137 -7.80 9.44 -2.36
C GLU A 137 -6.52 9.50 -1.49
N THR A 138 -5.61 8.55 -1.66
CA THR A 138 -4.37 8.46 -0.88
C THR A 138 -3.44 9.63 -1.20
N LEU A 139 -3.29 9.99 -2.47
CA LEU A 139 -2.47 11.12 -2.88
C LEU A 139 -3.02 12.43 -2.31
N LEU A 140 -4.31 12.71 -2.50
CA LEU A 140 -4.97 13.92 -2.00
C LEU A 140 -4.87 14.01 -0.47
N PHE A 141 -5.09 12.90 0.24
CA PHE A 141 -4.96 12.86 1.69
C PHE A 141 -3.54 13.20 2.15
N ARG A 142 -2.52 12.66 1.49
CA ARG A 142 -1.12 12.92 1.82
C ARG A 142 -0.71 14.34 1.47
N LEU A 143 -1.13 14.86 0.31
CA LEU A 143 -0.88 16.26 -0.09
C LEU A 143 -1.48 17.24 0.92
N ALA A 144 -2.72 17.00 1.36
CA ALA A 144 -3.38 17.83 2.38
C ALA A 144 -2.66 17.86 3.74
N ARG A 145 -1.87 16.81 4.04
CA ARG A 145 -1.09 16.71 5.29
C ARG A 145 0.36 17.17 5.14
N GLY A 146 0.76 17.57 3.96
CA GLY A 146 2.17 17.83 3.61
C GLY A 146 2.92 16.52 3.37
N THR A 147 3.32 16.29 2.15
CA THR A 147 4.09 15.10 1.77
C THR A 147 5.15 15.45 0.75
N GLY A 148 6.34 14.87 0.92
CA GLY A 148 7.37 14.87 -0.11
C GLY A 148 7.13 13.82 -1.19
N LEU A 149 8.12 13.67 -2.06
CA LEU A 149 8.06 12.77 -3.23
C LEU A 149 7.78 11.31 -2.84
N HIS A 150 8.35 10.84 -1.72
CA HIS A 150 8.13 9.49 -1.22
C HIS A 150 6.65 9.19 -0.96
N GLY A 151 5.96 10.08 -0.26
CA GLY A 151 4.54 9.92 0.01
C GLY A 151 3.66 10.16 -1.23
N ALA A 152 4.06 11.06 -2.14
CA ALA A 152 3.37 11.30 -3.41
C ALA A 152 3.37 10.06 -4.32
N GLY A 153 4.29 9.11 -4.14
CA GLY A 153 4.27 7.81 -4.80
C GLY A 153 3.06 6.93 -4.47
N GLY A 154 2.19 7.34 -3.54
CA GLY A 154 0.90 6.71 -3.27
C GLY A 154 1.01 5.25 -2.78
N ILE A 155 0.07 4.44 -3.22
CA ILE A 155 0.02 3.00 -2.96
C ILE A 155 0.93 2.29 -3.96
N ARG A 156 1.90 1.51 -3.48
CA ARG A 156 2.80 0.76 -4.36
C ARG A 156 2.09 -0.45 -4.99
N PRO A 157 2.32 -0.78 -6.27
CA PRO A 157 1.73 -1.97 -6.92
C PRO A 157 2.07 -3.28 -6.18
N ARG A 158 3.27 -3.36 -5.62
CA ARG A 158 3.72 -4.50 -4.81
C ARG A 158 4.54 -4.05 -3.61
N ARG A 159 4.55 -4.88 -2.59
CA ARG A 159 5.49 -4.88 -1.46
C ARG A 159 5.73 -6.32 -1.01
N PRO A 160 6.73 -6.62 -0.19
CA PRO A 160 6.96 -7.98 0.29
C PRO A 160 5.67 -8.64 0.80
N GLY A 161 5.29 -9.78 0.20
CA GLY A 161 4.07 -10.51 0.53
C GLY A 161 2.75 -9.94 -0.01
N TYR A 162 2.74 -8.85 -0.80
CA TYR A 162 1.48 -8.23 -1.26
C TYR A 162 1.56 -7.73 -2.70
N CYS A 163 0.43 -7.83 -3.43
CA CYS A 163 0.25 -7.21 -4.74
C CYS A 163 -1.13 -6.55 -4.89
N ARG A 164 -1.25 -5.67 -5.89
CA ARG A 164 -2.47 -4.89 -6.15
C ARG A 164 -2.78 -4.86 -7.64
N PRO A 165 -3.37 -5.93 -8.16
CA PRO A 165 -3.61 -6.09 -9.60
C PRO A 165 -4.53 -5.04 -10.21
N LEU A 166 -5.48 -4.49 -9.42
CA LEU A 166 -6.48 -3.52 -9.89
C LEU A 166 -6.05 -2.06 -9.72
N LEU A 167 -4.80 -1.78 -9.33
CA LEU A 167 -4.35 -0.42 -9.01
C LEU A 167 -4.40 0.56 -10.20
N GLY A 168 -4.46 0.04 -11.42
CA GLY A 168 -4.64 0.81 -12.65
C GLY A 168 -6.09 1.02 -13.07
N LEU A 169 -7.07 0.44 -12.37
CA LEU A 169 -8.50 0.59 -12.67
C LEU A 169 -9.18 1.53 -11.69
N THR A 170 -10.15 2.29 -12.18
CA THR A 170 -11.07 3.05 -11.34
C THR A 170 -12.14 2.14 -10.73
N ARG A 171 -12.83 2.63 -9.69
CA ARG A 171 -13.97 1.92 -9.10
C ARG A 171 -15.12 1.70 -10.10
N VAL A 172 -15.35 2.67 -10.99
CA VAL A 172 -16.37 2.54 -12.05
C VAL A 172 -16.04 1.35 -12.97
N GLU A 173 -14.78 1.16 -13.31
CA GLU A 173 -14.32 0.03 -14.12
C GLU A 173 -14.42 -1.30 -13.39
N THR A 174 -14.18 -1.35 -12.06
CA THR A 174 -14.36 -2.58 -11.28
C THR A 174 -15.83 -2.96 -11.17
N GLU A 175 -16.74 -2.01 -11.02
CA GLU A 175 -18.18 -2.23 -11.04
C GLU A 175 -18.65 -2.70 -12.43
N ALA A 176 -18.13 -2.11 -13.51
CA ALA A 176 -18.41 -2.55 -14.88
C ALA A 176 -17.91 -3.99 -15.14
N LEU A 177 -16.75 -4.37 -14.61
CA LEU A 177 -16.26 -5.74 -14.63
C LEU A 177 -17.22 -6.70 -13.92
N CYS A 178 -17.66 -6.37 -12.72
CA CYS A 178 -18.62 -7.19 -11.98
C CYS A 178 -19.91 -7.38 -12.80
N ALA A 179 -20.43 -6.30 -13.37
CA ALA A 179 -21.63 -6.36 -14.22
C ALA A 179 -21.44 -7.27 -15.45
N ALA A 180 -20.29 -7.17 -16.13
CA ALA A 180 -19.98 -8.00 -17.31
C ALA A 180 -19.87 -9.50 -16.97
N PHE A 181 -19.39 -9.82 -15.77
CA PHE A 181 -19.35 -11.21 -15.29
C PHE A 181 -20.66 -11.72 -14.67
N GLY A 182 -21.68 -10.88 -14.56
CA GLY A 182 -22.87 -11.19 -13.74
C GLY A 182 -22.52 -11.42 -12.27
N GLN A 183 -21.47 -10.76 -11.78
CA GLN A 183 -20.95 -10.91 -10.43
C GLN A 183 -21.63 -9.92 -9.50
N GLY A 184 -22.41 -10.44 -8.53
CA GLY A 184 -22.95 -9.62 -7.45
C GLY A 184 -21.90 -9.19 -6.44
N TRP A 185 -22.21 -8.13 -5.67
CA TRP A 185 -21.42 -7.66 -4.55
C TRP A 185 -22.30 -7.09 -3.44
N VAL A 186 -21.76 -6.94 -2.25
CA VAL A 186 -22.41 -6.27 -1.12
C VAL A 186 -21.94 -4.82 -1.02
N THR A 187 -22.87 -3.92 -0.72
CA THR A 187 -22.57 -2.51 -0.47
C THR A 187 -22.43 -2.29 1.03
N ASP A 188 -21.29 -1.72 1.44
CA ASP A 188 -21.04 -1.36 2.83
C ASP A 188 -21.64 0.02 3.12
N GLU A 189 -22.68 0.05 3.95
CA GLU A 189 -23.39 1.29 4.34
C GLU A 189 -22.48 2.29 5.06
N THR A 190 -21.38 1.83 5.69
CA THR A 190 -20.40 2.73 6.35
C THR A 190 -19.58 3.57 5.37
N ASN A 191 -19.56 3.21 4.08
CA ASN A 191 -18.93 3.99 3.04
C ASN A 191 -19.64 5.34 2.76
N GLU A 192 -20.88 5.50 3.20
CA GLU A 192 -21.66 6.72 3.01
C GLU A 192 -21.36 7.79 4.08
N SER A 193 -20.70 7.43 5.16
CA SER A 193 -20.43 8.35 6.28
C SER A 193 -19.21 9.24 6.01
N ASP A 194 -19.39 10.56 6.02
CA ASP A 194 -18.32 11.56 5.92
C ASP A 194 -17.51 11.76 7.22
N ALA A 195 -17.72 10.91 8.22
CA ALA A 195 -16.94 10.95 9.47
C ALA A 195 -15.44 10.74 9.22
N TYR A 196 -15.10 9.97 8.22
CA TYR A 196 -13.72 9.65 7.86
C TYR A 196 -13.17 10.58 6.77
N ALA A 197 -11.93 11.04 6.93
CA ALA A 197 -11.28 11.93 5.97
C ALA A 197 -11.23 11.36 4.55
N ARG A 198 -11.08 10.05 4.39
CA ARG A 198 -11.10 9.38 3.09
C ARG A 198 -12.47 9.46 2.42
N ASN A 199 -13.56 9.26 3.17
CA ASN A 199 -14.90 9.36 2.61
C ASN A 199 -15.19 10.80 2.15
N ARG A 200 -14.73 11.82 2.90
CA ARG A 200 -14.85 13.23 2.46
C ARG A 200 -14.11 13.50 1.15
N LEU A 201 -12.94 12.89 0.95
CA LEU A 201 -12.23 13.00 -0.34
C LEU A 201 -12.97 12.29 -1.46
N ARG A 202 -13.48 11.09 -1.19
CA ARG A 202 -14.26 10.28 -2.13
C ARG A 202 -15.53 10.98 -2.59
N HIS A 203 -16.28 11.60 -1.67
CA HIS A 203 -17.56 12.22 -1.96
C HIS A 203 -17.45 13.69 -2.40
N GLY A 204 -16.34 14.36 -2.07
CA GLY A 204 -16.13 15.77 -2.38
C GLY A 204 -15.03 16.01 -3.42
N ALA A 205 -13.78 15.80 -3.06
CA ALA A 205 -12.64 16.21 -3.88
C ALA A 205 -12.51 15.39 -5.19
N VAL A 206 -12.69 14.08 -5.14
CA VAL A 206 -12.58 13.24 -6.34
C VAL A 206 -13.65 13.56 -7.37
N PRO A 207 -14.96 13.70 -7.04
CA PRO A 207 -15.98 14.14 -7.98
C PRO A 207 -15.72 15.56 -8.53
N ALA A 208 -15.22 16.49 -7.70
CA ALA A 208 -14.87 17.84 -8.17
C ALA A 208 -13.74 17.79 -9.22
N LEU A 209 -12.73 16.94 -9.04
CA LEU A 209 -11.67 16.75 -10.04
C LEU A 209 -12.19 16.09 -11.32
N ARG A 210 -13.10 15.11 -11.22
CA ARG A 210 -13.78 14.54 -12.39
C ARG A 210 -14.55 15.56 -13.20
N SER A 211 -15.19 16.56 -12.56
CA SER A 211 -15.89 17.62 -13.27
C SER A 211 -14.97 18.51 -14.11
N VAL A 212 -13.67 18.52 -13.80
CA VAL A 212 -12.63 19.20 -14.59
C VAL A 212 -12.11 18.31 -15.71
N ASN A 213 -11.93 17.01 -15.42
CA ASN A 213 -11.43 16.02 -16.38
C ASN A 213 -11.91 14.61 -15.97
N ASP A 214 -12.64 13.95 -16.85
CA ASP A 214 -13.18 12.60 -16.60
C ASP A 214 -12.10 11.58 -16.24
N ALA A 215 -10.88 11.73 -16.76
CA ALA A 215 -9.72 10.88 -16.47
C ALA A 215 -8.90 11.37 -15.25
N ALA A 216 -9.50 12.09 -14.32
CA ALA A 216 -8.75 12.69 -13.18
C ALA A 216 -8.07 11.63 -12.31
N GLU A 217 -8.77 10.52 -12.00
CA GLU A 217 -8.23 9.44 -11.14
C GLU A 217 -7.05 8.73 -11.79
N GLU A 218 -7.16 8.41 -13.08
CA GLU A 218 -6.08 7.80 -13.86
C GLU A 218 -4.88 8.76 -13.99
N ASN A 219 -5.14 10.05 -14.14
CA ASN A 219 -4.09 11.08 -14.17
C ASN A 219 -3.35 11.16 -12.83
N LEU A 220 -4.08 11.14 -11.71
CA LEU A 220 -3.51 11.11 -10.37
C LEU A 220 -2.74 9.80 -10.11
N ALA A 221 -3.27 8.66 -10.55
CA ALA A 221 -2.58 7.37 -10.45
C ALA A 221 -1.28 7.36 -11.26
N ARG A 222 -1.29 7.89 -12.48
CA ARG A 222 -0.07 8.07 -13.30
C ARG A 222 0.95 9.02 -12.67
N PHE A 223 0.48 10.07 -12.02
CA PHE A 223 1.36 10.95 -11.25
C PHE A 223 2.02 10.20 -10.10
N CYS A 224 1.27 9.41 -9.32
CA CYS A 224 1.83 8.56 -8.27
C CYS A 224 2.90 7.60 -8.81
N GLU A 225 2.66 6.98 -9.97
CA GLU A 225 3.63 6.08 -10.61
C GLU A 225 4.94 6.81 -10.97
N LYS A 226 4.84 8.03 -11.55
CA LYS A 226 6.00 8.86 -11.86
C LYS A 226 6.75 9.29 -10.61
N ALA A 227 6.03 9.74 -9.57
CA ALA A 227 6.60 10.11 -8.28
C ALA A 227 7.33 8.91 -7.63
N ALA A 228 6.71 7.73 -7.69
CA ALA A 228 7.31 6.49 -7.19
C ALA A 228 8.62 6.11 -7.89
N ARG A 229 8.69 6.32 -9.22
CA ARG A 229 9.92 6.05 -10.01
C ARG A 229 11.02 7.06 -9.70
N ALA A 230 10.67 8.34 -9.55
CA ALA A 230 11.62 9.38 -9.16
C ALA A 230 12.16 9.13 -7.75
N ASP A 231 11.29 8.83 -6.79
CA ASP A 231 11.66 8.44 -5.42
C ASP A 231 12.63 7.24 -5.40
N ALA A 232 12.36 6.20 -6.18
CA ALA A 232 13.23 5.04 -6.30
C ALA A 232 14.59 5.37 -6.96
N TYR A 233 14.64 6.34 -7.86
CA TYR A 233 15.89 6.83 -8.42
C TYR A 233 16.73 7.55 -7.36
N PHE A 234 16.13 8.50 -6.62
CA PHE A 234 16.82 9.23 -5.56
C PHE A 234 17.25 8.31 -4.42
N ALA A 235 16.44 7.32 -4.06
CA ALA A 235 16.82 6.32 -3.07
C ALA A 235 18.09 5.54 -3.45
N ARG A 236 18.26 5.17 -4.74
CA ARG A 236 19.49 4.51 -5.20
C ARG A 236 20.70 5.45 -5.15
N GLN A 237 20.53 6.73 -5.54
CA GLN A 237 21.61 7.72 -5.43
C GLN A 237 22.01 7.95 -3.97
N ALA A 238 21.02 8.03 -3.09
CA ALA A 238 21.23 8.14 -1.65
C ALA A 238 21.97 6.93 -1.06
N GLU A 239 21.63 5.72 -1.47
CA GLU A 239 22.33 4.50 -1.04
C GLU A 239 23.82 4.51 -1.48
N GLN A 240 24.08 4.92 -2.71
CA GLN A 240 25.44 5.09 -3.22
C GLN A 240 26.22 6.14 -2.42
N LEU A 241 25.62 7.30 -2.18
CA LEU A 241 26.21 8.36 -1.37
C LEU A 241 26.57 7.87 0.04
N LEU A 242 25.62 7.23 0.72
CA LEU A 242 25.80 6.69 2.07
C LEU A 242 26.86 5.59 2.09
N SER A 243 26.96 4.76 1.06
CA SER A 243 28.00 3.74 0.93
C SER A 243 29.40 4.36 0.81
N ILE A 244 29.54 5.40 -0.03
CA ILE A 244 30.81 6.14 -0.22
C ILE A 244 31.21 6.89 1.06
N ALA A 245 30.26 7.53 1.73
CA ALA A 245 30.49 8.32 2.93
C ALA A 245 30.75 7.47 4.18
N ARG A 246 30.30 6.23 4.24
CA ARG A 246 30.34 5.38 5.44
C ARG A 246 31.77 5.14 5.92
N LEU A 247 31.96 5.27 7.22
CA LEU A 247 33.19 4.85 7.89
C LEU A 247 33.18 3.34 8.16
N ASP A 248 34.34 2.70 8.04
CA ASP A 248 34.48 1.31 8.47
C ASP A 248 34.38 1.16 10.00
N ALA A 249 34.31 -0.08 10.49
CA ALA A 249 34.14 -0.36 11.93
C ALA A 249 35.29 0.21 12.79
N ALA A 250 36.54 0.13 12.32
CA ALA A 250 37.70 0.64 13.05
C ALA A 250 37.70 2.18 13.12
N GLN A 251 37.37 2.84 11.99
CA GLN A 251 37.23 4.29 11.90
C GLN A 251 36.06 4.77 12.79
N THR A 252 34.92 4.06 12.74
CA THR A 252 33.76 4.39 13.59
C THR A 252 34.10 4.27 15.06
N ALA A 253 34.73 3.18 15.51
CA ALA A 253 35.13 2.99 16.89
C ALA A 253 36.11 4.08 17.39
N ARG A 254 36.99 4.56 16.50
CA ARG A 254 37.95 5.60 16.85
C ARG A 254 37.33 7.00 16.89
N LYS A 255 36.46 7.35 15.90
CA LYS A 255 35.92 8.71 15.77
C LYS A 255 34.59 8.90 16.51
N ALA A 256 33.80 7.85 16.68
CA ALA A 256 32.48 7.86 17.30
C ALA A 256 32.23 6.57 18.09
N PRO A 257 32.92 6.32 19.21
CA PRO A 257 32.97 5.03 19.92
C PRO A 257 31.60 4.55 20.45
N LYS A 258 30.65 5.46 20.63
CA LYS A 258 29.26 5.13 21.06
C LYS A 258 28.26 4.95 19.90
N ALA A 259 28.69 5.23 18.66
CA ALA A 259 27.79 5.15 17.49
C ALA A 259 27.79 3.74 16.91
N LYS A 260 26.63 3.29 16.45
CA LYS A 260 26.45 2.04 15.70
C LYS A 260 26.96 2.16 14.25
N ALA A 261 26.93 3.37 13.69
CA ALA A 261 27.45 3.69 12.36
C ALA A 261 27.81 5.18 12.31
N ALA A 262 28.74 5.56 11.42
CA ALA A 262 29.14 6.93 11.19
C ALA A 262 29.47 7.17 9.72
N TRP A 263 29.32 8.40 9.26
CA TRP A 263 29.59 8.83 7.89
C TRP A 263 30.49 10.06 7.88
N ARG A 264 31.27 10.21 6.84
CA ARG A 264 32.06 11.42 6.58
C ARG A 264 31.12 12.54 6.13
N LEU A 265 31.35 13.75 6.56
CA LEU A 265 30.50 14.90 6.21
C LEU A 265 30.77 15.41 4.79
N GLU A 266 32.02 15.38 4.33
CA GLU A 266 32.42 15.98 3.07
C GLU A 266 31.58 15.44 1.88
N PRO A 267 31.40 14.11 1.68
CA PRO A 267 30.57 13.61 0.60
C PRO A 267 29.09 14.00 0.76
N LEU A 268 28.60 14.21 1.99
CA LEU A 268 27.23 14.61 2.24
C LEU A 268 27.01 16.11 1.99
N GLN A 269 28.01 16.94 2.24
CA GLN A 269 28.00 18.39 1.98
C GLN A 269 28.12 18.72 0.49
N ASP A 270 28.90 17.91 -0.26
CA ASP A 270 29.17 18.12 -1.68
C ASP A 270 28.10 17.49 -2.61
N THR A 271 26.95 17.05 -2.06
CA THR A 271 25.91 16.40 -2.84
C THR A 271 24.71 17.34 -3.11
N ASP A 272 23.90 16.99 -4.12
CA ASP A 272 22.65 17.69 -4.39
C ASP A 272 21.71 17.58 -3.19
N PRO A 273 21.05 18.68 -2.75
CA PRO A 273 20.16 18.68 -1.61
C PRO A 273 19.07 17.59 -1.65
N ILE A 274 18.50 17.30 -2.81
CA ILE A 274 17.47 16.27 -2.94
C ILE A 274 18.01 14.85 -2.66
N ILE A 275 19.28 14.60 -3.00
CA ILE A 275 19.95 13.33 -2.72
C ILE A 275 20.30 13.24 -1.23
N LEU A 276 20.73 14.36 -0.62
CA LEU A 276 20.95 14.43 0.81
C LEU A 276 19.67 14.15 1.59
N GLU A 277 18.55 14.79 1.22
CA GLU A 277 17.25 14.54 1.83
C GLU A 277 16.83 13.07 1.74
N ALA A 278 16.99 12.44 0.57
CA ALA A 278 16.69 11.02 0.38
C ALA A 278 17.61 10.13 1.26
N ALA A 279 18.88 10.48 1.40
CA ALA A 279 19.84 9.77 2.25
C ALA A 279 19.44 9.89 3.74
N LEU A 280 19.16 11.10 4.20
CA LEU A 280 18.72 11.36 5.57
C LEU A 280 17.39 10.66 5.88
N HIS A 281 16.44 10.69 4.94
CA HIS A 281 15.19 9.96 5.07
C HIS A 281 15.42 8.45 5.27
N SER A 282 16.32 7.84 4.51
CA SER A 282 16.63 6.42 4.64
C SER A 282 17.28 6.05 5.98
N LEU A 283 18.01 6.98 6.59
CA LEU A 283 18.63 6.80 7.92
C LEU A 283 17.61 6.97 9.06
N VAL A 284 16.63 7.86 8.89
CA VAL A 284 15.62 8.17 9.92
C VAL A 284 14.48 7.15 9.92
N ALA A 285 14.00 6.73 8.76
CA ALA A 285 12.84 5.86 8.60
C ALA A 285 12.85 4.56 9.44
N PRO A 286 13.99 3.87 9.69
CA PRO A 286 14.04 2.69 10.55
C PRO A 286 13.89 3.02 12.05
N VAL A 287 14.09 4.27 12.45
CA VAL A 287 14.12 4.70 13.86
C VAL A 287 12.79 5.31 14.29
N ARG A 288 12.21 6.12 13.42
CA ARG A 288 10.91 6.77 13.63
C ARG A 288 10.27 7.19 12.30
N ASP A 289 9.03 7.67 12.36
CA ASP A 289 8.39 8.35 11.23
C ASP A 289 9.29 9.50 10.73
N ALA A 290 9.72 9.41 9.47
CA ALA A 290 10.63 10.37 8.85
C ALA A 290 9.87 11.65 8.44
N GLU A 291 9.37 12.38 9.45
CA GLU A 291 8.70 13.65 9.22
C GLU A 291 9.68 14.68 8.65
N GLU A 292 9.21 15.49 7.72
CA GLU A 292 9.95 16.53 7.00
C GLU A 292 10.80 17.42 7.93
N LYS A 293 10.26 17.76 9.11
CA LYS A 293 10.96 18.61 10.08
C LYS A 293 12.30 18.01 10.57
N TYR A 294 12.38 16.67 10.72
CA TYR A 294 13.62 16.02 11.16
C TYR A 294 14.64 15.92 10.05
N ILE A 295 14.17 15.68 8.82
CA ILE A 295 15.03 15.65 7.63
C ILE A 295 15.69 17.02 7.46
N ARG A 296 14.92 18.10 7.57
CA ARG A 296 15.44 19.49 7.49
C ARG A 296 16.47 19.79 8.59
N LEU A 297 16.16 19.45 9.84
CA LEU A 297 17.12 19.65 10.94
C LEU A 297 18.42 18.89 10.74
N LEU A 298 18.37 17.66 10.23
CA LEU A 298 19.56 16.88 9.92
C LEU A 298 20.34 17.46 8.74
N ALA A 299 19.67 17.96 7.71
CA ALA A 299 20.32 18.63 6.57
C ALA A 299 21.07 19.88 7.04
N GLU A 300 20.45 20.72 7.89
CA GLU A 300 21.11 21.87 8.51
C GLU A 300 22.34 21.48 9.35
N LEU A 301 22.29 20.34 10.05
CA LEU A 301 23.47 19.86 10.80
C LEU A 301 24.60 19.42 9.88
N VAL A 302 24.28 18.78 8.77
CA VAL A 302 25.27 18.41 7.73
C VAL A 302 25.92 19.66 7.17
N GLU A 303 25.17 20.69 6.82
CA GLU A 303 25.68 21.97 6.29
C GLU A 303 26.59 22.67 7.31
N ARG A 304 26.20 22.75 8.58
CA ARG A 304 26.98 23.38 9.65
C ARG A 304 28.24 22.59 10.05
N GLY A 305 28.27 21.30 9.75
CA GLY A 305 29.37 20.40 10.11
C GLY A 305 29.45 20.06 11.60
N SER A 306 28.50 20.51 12.41
CA SER A 306 28.49 20.26 13.86
C SER A 306 27.08 20.39 14.45
N GLY A 307 26.81 19.67 15.55
CA GLY A 307 25.58 19.71 16.29
C GLY A 307 25.03 18.30 16.60
N ALA A 308 23.87 18.25 17.22
CA ALA A 308 23.15 17.01 17.51
C ALA A 308 21.64 17.23 17.43
N VAL A 309 20.91 16.19 16.99
CA VAL A 309 19.44 16.14 16.99
C VAL A 309 19.02 14.83 17.67
N GLN A 310 18.09 14.94 18.60
CA GLN A 310 17.48 13.78 19.24
C GLN A 310 16.23 13.38 18.45
N LEU A 311 16.21 12.14 17.92
CA LEU A 311 15.12 11.63 17.08
C LEU A 311 14.08 10.82 17.86
N THR A 312 14.42 10.36 19.07
CA THR A 312 13.53 9.56 19.94
C THR A 312 13.63 10.07 21.37
N ASP A 313 12.56 9.87 22.16
CA ASP A 313 12.55 10.26 23.59
C ASP A 313 13.34 9.29 24.48
N THR A 314 13.79 8.17 23.92
CA THR A 314 14.67 7.20 24.59
C THR A 314 16.12 7.41 24.16
N VAL A 315 16.96 7.71 25.13
CA VAL A 315 18.42 7.80 24.97
C VAL A 315 19.04 6.41 24.89
#